data_cb3e3a5a06e03b2d52883b1699ad5dc0
#
_entry.id   cb3e3a5a06e03b2d52883b1699ad5dc0
#
_cell.length_a   1.000
_cell.length_b   1.000
_cell.length_c   1.000
_cell.angle_alpha   90.00
_cell.angle_beta   90.00
_cell.angle_gamma   90.00
#
_symmetry.space_group_name_H-M   'P 1'
#
loop_
_entity.id
_entity.type
_entity.pdbx_description
1 polymer ?
#
loop_
_entity_poly.entity_id
_entity_poly.type
_entity_poly.pdbx_seq_one_letter_code
_entity_poly.pdbx_strand_id
1 'polypeptide(L)'
;MVKIAIIFPGRSIETARSTAAVMPLAPCLLAALTPKEHDVSLIDMFMGDLVDYESDVDVVAITVRTPLATIAYEIADHFLQLGKKVFLGGPHIFAYPEEAMQHATAVAIGEGEDLWPQILGDIQRNDLKQFYVCGPFAVQNLPGTVHHVKQRPTLEKLPVMRRDLLPRGRYMMDSIFTTRGCPNHCRFCPVTDIFGGKIRHRPIDEVVAEVSTLGPRYFNVDDSVFGHPQIVDRPEENQYYLDLYRELAGLRPKRLWSGAGGLSAVNYKDGRRILELAAESGLCSIAAGLESISPQGQKQSGAWRKLHYTSPNSFDVQKMKQNVRTIQNLGIEVRGFFIVGWDEDTPETYRRTLDFCDECGITPFIFTLIPMPGSQIYREYLDQGRIFPGRPWDEYGTGHVIYRHPSMSSEEMFDLDAEIMKEGYSMGRILKRTIQAFKHRPSLNVIRDSFFTQLGVRKAYRQLYEQIPRPSSA
;
A
#
# COMPACT_ATOMS: atom_id res chain seq x y z
N MET A 1 -22.75 -26.34 -0.65
CA MET A 1 -21.41 -26.09 -0.05
C MET A 1 -20.45 -25.98 -1.22
N VAL A 2 -19.64 -24.93 -1.27
CA VAL A 2 -18.64 -24.68 -2.32
C VAL A 2 -17.27 -24.61 -1.63
N LYS A 3 -16.24 -25.22 -2.21
CA LYS A 3 -14.86 -25.14 -1.73
C LYS A 3 -14.14 -24.01 -2.45
N ILE A 4 -13.60 -23.07 -1.71
CA ILE A 4 -13.06 -21.81 -2.22
C ILE A 4 -11.60 -21.68 -1.82
N ALA A 5 -10.72 -21.47 -2.79
CA ALA A 5 -9.34 -21.04 -2.54
C ALA A 5 -9.22 -19.52 -2.81
N ILE A 6 -8.74 -18.77 -1.84
CA ILE A 6 -8.39 -17.36 -2.00
C ILE A 6 -6.88 -17.26 -2.08
N ILE A 7 -6.35 -16.82 -3.22
CA ILE A 7 -4.92 -16.79 -3.50
C ILE A 7 -4.42 -15.36 -3.47
N PHE A 8 -3.37 -15.14 -2.69
CA PHE A 8 -2.58 -13.92 -2.69
C PHE A 8 -1.24 -14.22 -3.37
N PRO A 9 -1.09 -13.90 -4.66
CA PRO A 9 0.10 -14.21 -5.43
C PRO A 9 1.35 -13.55 -4.87
N GLY A 10 2.48 -14.23 -4.99
CA GLY A 10 3.79 -13.75 -4.56
C GLY A 10 4.90 -14.46 -5.31
N ARG A 11 6.07 -13.83 -5.39
CA ARG A 11 7.30 -14.44 -5.92
C ARG A 11 8.21 -14.78 -4.74
N SER A 12 8.81 -15.92 -4.76
CA SER A 12 9.71 -16.57 -3.79
C SER A 12 9.89 -16.01 -2.37
N ILE A 13 10.01 -16.94 -1.43
CA ILE A 13 10.13 -16.76 0.03
C ILE A 13 11.30 -15.86 0.45
N GLU A 14 12.37 -15.77 -0.35
CA GLU A 14 13.60 -15.08 0.08
C GLU A 14 13.45 -13.57 0.16
N THR A 15 12.72 -12.98 -0.77
CA THR A 15 12.39 -11.53 -0.77
C THR A 15 11.37 -11.18 0.30
N ALA A 16 10.42 -12.05 0.58
CA ALA A 16 9.36 -11.83 1.56
C ALA A 16 9.85 -11.86 3.02
N ARG A 17 10.79 -12.76 3.34
CA ARG A 17 11.35 -12.86 4.70
C ARG A 17 12.26 -11.72 5.11
N SER A 18 12.69 -10.89 4.16
CA SER A 18 13.61 -9.79 4.40
C SER A 18 12.91 -8.45 4.62
N THR A 19 11.66 -8.31 4.23
CA THR A 19 10.81 -7.15 4.50
C THR A 19 9.86 -7.45 5.65
N ALA A 20 9.56 -6.45 6.47
CA ALA A 20 8.59 -6.59 7.55
C ALA A 20 7.25 -7.06 6.95
N ALA A 21 7.01 -8.36 7.02
CA ALA A 21 5.81 -8.95 6.45
C ALA A 21 4.59 -8.51 7.27
N VAL A 22 3.75 -7.71 6.64
CA VAL A 22 2.45 -7.30 7.17
C VAL A 22 1.39 -8.24 6.59
N MET A 23 0.52 -8.74 7.44
CA MET A 23 -0.55 -9.66 7.03
C MET A 23 -1.44 -9.03 5.95
N PRO A 24 -1.76 -9.71 4.85
CA PRO A 24 -2.61 -9.19 3.80
C PRO A 24 -4.07 -9.11 4.27
N LEU A 25 -4.68 -7.92 4.18
CA LEU A 25 -6.08 -7.71 4.61
C LEU A 25 -7.10 -8.22 3.61
N ALA A 26 -6.90 -7.97 2.33
CA ALA A 26 -7.91 -8.28 1.30
C ALA A 26 -8.33 -9.75 1.27
N PRO A 27 -7.41 -10.75 1.27
CA PRO A 27 -7.83 -12.15 1.31
C PRO A 27 -8.51 -12.53 2.62
N CYS A 28 -8.06 -11.98 3.77
CA CYS A 28 -8.70 -12.24 5.07
C CYS A 28 -10.12 -11.66 5.14
N LEU A 29 -10.35 -10.50 4.54
CA LEU A 29 -11.67 -9.88 4.44
C LEU A 29 -12.58 -10.70 3.51
N LEU A 30 -12.09 -11.10 2.34
CA LEU A 30 -12.85 -11.91 1.40
C LEU A 30 -13.30 -13.24 2.04
N ALA A 31 -12.39 -13.88 2.77
CA ALA A 31 -12.71 -15.09 3.54
C ALA A 31 -13.76 -14.82 4.63
N ALA A 32 -13.71 -13.66 5.29
CA ALA A 32 -14.67 -13.28 6.31
C ALA A 32 -16.06 -12.96 5.74
N LEU A 33 -16.13 -12.43 4.53
CA LEU A 33 -17.38 -12.18 3.80
C LEU A 33 -17.99 -13.43 3.19
N THR A 34 -17.26 -14.55 3.19
CA THR A 34 -17.76 -15.84 2.69
C THR A 34 -18.66 -16.49 3.74
N PRO A 35 -19.91 -16.85 3.37
CA PRO A 35 -20.83 -17.52 4.28
C PRO A 35 -20.26 -18.82 4.86
N LYS A 36 -20.58 -19.11 6.14
CA LYS A 36 -20.00 -20.22 6.90
C LYS A 36 -20.28 -21.61 6.35
N GLU A 37 -21.28 -21.75 5.50
CA GLU A 37 -21.60 -23.00 4.80
C GLU A 37 -20.62 -23.35 3.67
N HIS A 38 -19.71 -22.46 3.32
CA HIS A 38 -18.65 -22.70 2.35
C HIS A 38 -17.34 -23.05 3.06
N ASP A 39 -16.52 -23.86 2.41
CA ASP A 39 -15.19 -24.19 2.88
C ASP A 39 -14.19 -23.22 2.21
N VAL A 40 -13.36 -22.53 3.02
CA VAL A 40 -12.45 -21.48 2.54
C VAL A 40 -11.03 -21.75 2.99
N SER A 41 -10.10 -21.75 2.04
CA SER A 41 -8.66 -21.76 2.27
C SER A 41 -8.01 -20.47 1.79
N LEU A 42 -6.96 -20.02 2.49
CA LEU A 42 -6.10 -18.90 2.08
C LEU A 42 -4.72 -19.43 1.70
N ILE A 43 -4.23 -19.02 0.54
CA ILE A 43 -2.90 -19.34 0.02
C ILE A 43 -2.13 -18.04 -0.13
N ASP A 44 -1.15 -17.82 0.74
CA ASP A 44 -0.26 -16.66 0.68
C ASP A 44 1.10 -17.05 0.09
N MET A 45 1.22 -16.95 -1.22
CA MET A 45 2.44 -17.26 -1.94
C MET A 45 3.59 -16.31 -1.58
N PHE A 46 3.27 -15.08 -1.15
CA PHE A 46 4.28 -14.13 -0.67
C PHE A 46 5.00 -14.64 0.59
N MET A 47 4.31 -15.46 1.39
CA MET A 47 4.87 -16.12 2.56
C MET A 47 5.35 -17.56 2.27
N GLY A 48 5.31 -17.96 1.00
CA GLY A 48 5.86 -19.23 0.51
C GLY A 48 4.88 -20.39 0.49
N ASP A 49 3.58 -20.13 0.55
CA ASP A 49 2.60 -21.18 0.27
C ASP A 49 2.66 -21.54 -1.21
N LEU A 50 2.50 -22.83 -1.48
CA LEU A 50 2.42 -23.34 -2.84
C LEU A 50 0.95 -23.51 -3.25
N VAL A 51 0.66 -23.23 -4.51
CA VAL A 51 -0.66 -23.51 -5.08
C VAL A 51 -0.75 -25.01 -5.37
N ASP A 52 -1.73 -25.66 -4.77
CA ASP A 52 -2.06 -27.06 -5.06
C ASP A 52 -3.14 -27.11 -6.15
N TYR A 53 -2.72 -27.40 -7.37
CA TYR A 53 -3.63 -27.51 -8.51
C TYR A 53 -4.46 -28.79 -8.52
N GLU A 54 -4.04 -29.83 -7.77
CA GLU A 54 -4.80 -31.08 -7.62
C GLU A 54 -5.87 -30.97 -6.52
N SER A 55 -5.94 -29.82 -5.83
CA SER A 55 -6.91 -29.60 -4.76
C SER A 55 -8.35 -29.64 -5.27
N ASP A 56 -9.24 -30.20 -4.45
CA ASP A 56 -10.68 -30.31 -4.72
C ASP A 56 -11.42 -28.98 -4.44
N VAL A 57 -10.98 -27.90 -5.11
CA VAL A 57 -11.64 -26.58 -5.02
C VAL A 57 -12.60 -26.41 -6.20
N ASP A 58 -13.73 -25.70 -5.95
CA ASP A 58 -14.71 -25.37 -6.97
C ASP A 58 -14.48 -23.96 -7.53
N VAL A 59 -14.00 -23.06 -6.66
CA VAL A 59 -13.88 -21.63 -6.90
C VAL A 59 -12.51 -21.14 -6.46
N VAL A 60 -11.87 -20.34 -7.30
CA VAL A 60 -10.58 -19.70 -7.02
C VAL A 60 -10.75 -18.19 -7.14
N ALA A 61 -10.41 -17.45 -6.09
CA ALA A 61 -10.39 -15.98 -6.08
C ALA A 61 -8.94 -15.49 -5.93
N ILE A 62 -8.48 -14.64 -6.83
CA ILE A 62 -7.10 -14.17 -6.87
C ILE A 62 -7.05 -12.64 -6.76
N THR A 63 -6.24 -12.12 -5.82
CA THR A 63 -5.99 -10.69 -5.69
C THR A 63 -4.82 -10.29 -6.58
N VAL A 64 -5.07 -9.48 -7.60
CA VAL A 64 -4.07 -9.10 -8.60
C VAL A 64 -3.51 -7.72 -8.36
N ARG A 65 -2.21 -7.65 -8.08
CA ARG A 65 -1.40 -6.42 -8.07
C ARG A 65 -0.57 -6.36 -9.34
N THR A 66 -0.34 -5.19 -9.90
CA THR A 66 0.32 -5.04 -11.21
C THR A 66 1.63 -5.82 -11.33
N PRO A 67 2.59 -5.77 -10.39
CA PRO A 67 3.84 -6.53 -10.54
C PRO A 67 3.67 -8.05 -10.43
N LEU A 68 2.48 -8.51 -10.13
CA LEU A 68 2.15 -9.94 -9.95
C LEU A 68 1.06 -10.41 -10.92
N ALA A 69 0.69 -9.56 -11.90
CA ALA A 69 -0.38 -9.89 -12.82
C ALA A 69 -0.02 -11.12 -13.69
N THR A 70 1.20 -11.19 -14.21
CA THR A 70 1.66 -12.34 -15.00
C THR A 70 1.46 -13.66 -14.25
N ILE A 71 2.00 -13.78 -13.04
CA ILE A 71 1.85 -15.02 -12.26
C ILE A 71 0.39 -15.27 -11.83
N ALA A 72 -0.38 -14.21 -11.56
CA ALA A 72 -1.80 -14.35 -11.25
C ALA A 72 -2.59 -14.92 -12.44
N TYR A 73 -2.28 -14.48 -13.65
CA TYR A 73 -2.91 -14.98 -14.87
C TYR A 73 -2.48 -16.43 -15.17
N GLU A 74 -1.21 -16.77 -14.99
CA GLU A 74 -0.73 -18.17 -15.13
C GLU A 74 -1.49 -19.12 -14.18
N ILE A 75 -1.67 -18.72 -12.92
CA ILE A 75 -2.44 -19.49 -11.93
C ILE A 75 -3.90 -19.59 -12.36
N ALA A 76 -4.49 -18.48 -12.79
CA ALA A 76 -5.87 -18.40 -13.23
C ALA A 76 -6.15 -19.33 -14.43
N ASP A 77 -5.30 -19.25 -15.47
CA ASP A 77 -5.41 -20.07 -16.68
C ASP A 77 -5.32 -21.56 -16.37
N HIS A 78 -4.43 -21.93 -15.45
CA HIS A 78 -4.30 -23.33 -15.05
C HIS A 78 -5.60 -23.85 -14.41
N PHE A 79 -6.19 -23.09 -13.48
CA PHE A 79 -7.47 -23.50 -12.86
C PHE A 79 -8.63 -23.47 -13.84
N LEU A 80 -8.66 -22.56 -14.82
CA LEU A 80 -9.65 -22.54 -15.90
C LEU A 80 -9.54 -23.80 -16.76
N GLN A 81 -8.31 -24.24 -17.12
CA GLN A 81 -8.08 -25.48 -17.86
C GLN A 81 -8.57 -26.72 -17.09
N LEU A 82 -8.51 -26.68 -15.76
CA LEU A 82 -9.08 -27.73 -14.90
C LEU A 82 -10.61 -27.61 -14.70
N GLY A 83 -11.28 -26.67 -15.41
CA GLY A 83 -12.72 -26.45 -15.34
C GLY A 83 -13.21 -25.76 -14.08
N LYS A 84 -12.31 -25.14 -13.29
CA LYS A 84 -12.67 -24.41 -12.08
C LYS A 84 -13.17 -22.99 -12.40
N LYS A 85 -13.99 -22.42 -11.52
CA LYS A 85 -14.42 -21.01 -11.66
C LYS A 85 -13.38 -20.09 -11.05
N VAL A 86 -12.85 -19.16 -11.84
CA VAL A 86 -11.80 -18.22 -11.43
C VAL A 86 -12.32 -16.78 -11.40
N PHE A 87 -12.09 -16.09 -10.29
CA PHE A 87 -12.47 -14.71 -10.06
C PHE A 87 -11.22 -13.87 -9.78
N LEU A 88 -11.03 -12.81 -10.56
CA LEU A 88 -9.91 -11.89 -10.40
C LEU A 88 -10.40 -10.55 -9.84
N GLY A 89 -9.71 -10.03 -8.84
CA GLY A 89 -9.95 -8.71 -8.26
C GLY A 89 -8.65 -8.04 -7.86
N GLY A 90 -8.72 -6.79 -7.39
CA GLY A 90 -7.55 -6.05 -6.92
C GLY A 90 -7.14 -4.87 -7.80
N PRO A 91 -6.07 -4.15 -7.42
CA PRO A 91 -5.73 -2.86 -8.05
C PRO A 91 -5.40 -2.95 -9.54
N HIS A 92 -4.82 -4.05 -10.00
CA HIS A 92 -4.51 -4.23 -11.42
C HIS A 92 -5.77 -4.34 -12.27
N ILE A 93 -6.78 -5.05 -11.76
CA ILE A 93 -8.06 -5.27 -12.45
C ILE A 93 -8.81 -3.95 -12.66
N PHE A 94 -8.65 -2.98 -11.76
CA PHE A 94 -9.21 -1.64 -11.92
C PHE A 94 -8.68 -0.96 -13.20
N ALA A 95 -7.41 -1.15 -13.54
CA ALA A 95 -6.78 -0.53 -14.71
C ALA A 95 -6.98 -1.32 -16.00
N TYR A 96 -7.01 -2.66 -15.93
CA TYR A 96 -7.04 -3.57 -17.06
C TYR A 96 -8.10 -4.68 -16.91
N PRO A 97 -9.40 -4.33 -16.77
CA PRO A 97 -10.45 -5.32 -16.57
C PRO A 97 -10.68 -6.23 -17.78
N GLU A 98 -10.50 -5.70 -18.99
CA GLU A 98 -10.72 -6.46 -20.24
C GLU A 98 -9.60 -7.49 -20.46
N GLU A 99 -8.34 -7.13 -20.15
CA GLU A 99 -7.23 -8.07 -20.16
C GLU A 99 -7.46 -9.19 -19.13
N ALA A 100 -7.79 -8.82 -17.90
CA ALA A 100 -8.04 -9.78 -16.82
C ALA A 100 -9.20 -10.74 -17.15
N MET A 101 -10.22 -10.27 -17.88
CA MET A 101 -11.36 -11.11 -18.28
C MET A 101 -10.94 -12.26 -19.22
N GLN A 102 -9.82 -12.14 -19.92
CA GLN A 102 -9.28 -13.23 -20.75
C GLN A 102 -8.78 -14.41 -19.91
N HIS A 103 -8.49 -14.17 -18.63
CA HIS A 103 -7.93 -15.12 -17.67
C HIS A 103 -8.91 -15.46 -16.52
N ALA A 104 -10.21 -15.17 -16.66
CA ALA A 104 -11.16 -15.35 -15.57
C ALA A 104 -12.53 -15.79 -16.03
N THR A 105 -13.27 -16.45 -15.14
CA THR A 105 -14.72 -16.63 -15.29
C THR A 105 -15.45 -15.31 -15.12
N ALA A 106 -14.98 -14.47 -14.17
CA ALA A 106 -15.46 -13.12 -13.97
C ALA A 106 -14.41 -12.26 -13.27
N VAL A 107 -14.50 -10.93 -13.43
CA VAL A 107 -13.64 -9.96 -12.79
C VAL A 107 -14.41 -9.02 -11.88
N ALA A 108 -13.78 -8.66 -10.73
CA ALA A 108 -14.33 -7.73 -9.75
C ALA A 108 -13.54 -6.42 -9.74
N ILE A 109 -14.22 -5.31 -10.06
CA ILE A 109 -13.63 -3.97 -10.18
C ILE A 109 -14.10 -3.12 -9.00
N GLY A 110 -13.17 -2.64 -8.18
CA GLY A 110 -13.46 -1.84 -6.98
C GLY A 110 -13.45 -2.65 -5.70
N GLU A 111 -14.35 -2.32 -4.77
CA GLU A 111 -14.36 -2.87 -3.42
C GLU A 111 -15.17 -4.17 -3.34
N GLY A 112 -14.58 -5.18 -2.69
CA GLY A 112 -15.13 -6.54 -2.70
C GLY A 112 -16.27 -6.79 -1.71
N GLU A 113 -16.52 -5.87 -0.77
CA GLU A 113 -17.47 -6.06 0.33
C GLU A 113 -18.89 -6.40 -0.14
N ASP A 114 -19.37 -5.68 -1.15
CA ASP A 114 -20.70 -5.93 -1.73
C ASP A 114 -20.64 -6.90 -2.92
N LEU A 115 -19.49 -6.97 -3.59
CA LEU A 115 -19.34 -7.78 -4.81
C LEU A 115 -19.18 -9.26 -4.50
N TRP A 116 -18.38 -9.61 -3.47
CA TRP A 116 -18.07 -11.02 -3.19
C TRP A 116 -19.32 -11.83 -2.76
N PRO A 117 -20.17 -11.36 -1.84
CA PRO A 117 -21.42 -12.02 -1.52
C PRO A 117 -22.35 -12.15 -2.73
N GLN A 118 -22.39 -11.13 -3.60
CA GLN A 118 -23.18 -11.16 -4.84
C GLN A 118 -22.66 -12.23 -5.81
N ILE A 119 -21.36 -12.31 -6.00
CA ILE A 119 -20.70 -13.34 -6.85
C ILE A 119 -21.07 -14.74 -6.34
N LEU A 120 -20.95 -14.99 -5.04
CA LEU A 120 -21.29 -16.28 -4.45
C LEU A 120 -22.77 -16.62 -4.62
N GLY A 121 -23.65 -15.65 -4.46
CA GLY A 121 -25.07 -15.80 -4.74
C GLY A 121 -25.36 -16.13 -6.20
N ASP A 122 -24.66 -15.50 -7.14
CA ASP A 122 -24.84 -15.73 -8.58
C ASP A 122 -24.29 -17.10 -9.01
N ILE A 123 -23.22 -17.58 -8.36
CA ILE A 123 -22.74 -18.97 -8.53
C ILE A 123 -23.85 -19.96 -8.20
N GLN A 124 -24.52 -19.77 -7.04
CA GLN A 124 -25.60 -20.66 -6.58
C GLN A 124 -26.84 -20.63 -7.52
N ARG A 125 -27.14 -19.44 -8.08
CA ARG A 125 -28.24 -19.25 -9.02
C ARG A 125 -27.92 -19.61 -10.46
N ASN A 126 -26.67 -19.92 -10.76
CA ASN A 126 -26.12 -20.10 -12.11
C ASN A 126 -26.36 -18.86 -13.01
N ASP A 127 -26.21 -17.65 -12.44
CA ASP A 127 -26.48 -16.36 -13.09
C ASP A 127 -25.24 -15.44 -13.07
N LEU A 128 -24.05 -16.01 -13.25
CA LEU A 128 -22.79 -15.26 -13.24
C LEU A 128 -22.74 -14.19 -14.31
N LYS A 129 -22.23 -13.01 -13.92
CA LYS A 129 -21.86 -11.92 -14.83
C LYS A 129 -20.34 -11.96 -15.09
N GLN A 130 -19.92 -11.42 -16.21
CA GLN A 130 -18.50 -11.33 -16.55
C GLN A 130 -17.80 -10.24 -15.73
N PHE A 131 -18.52 -9.13 -15.46
CA PHE A 131 -17.98 -8.00 -14.71
C PHE A 131 -18.85 -7.69 -13.49
N TYR A 132 -18.24 -7.59 -12.33
CA TYR A 132 -18.83 -7.11 -11.09
C TYR A 132 -18.12 -5.80 -10.72
N VAL A 133 -18.88 -4.72 -10.63
CA VAL A 133 -18.32 -3.37 -10.47
C VAL A 133 -18.92 -2.69 -9.24
N CYS A 134 -18.06 -2.19 -8.35
CA CYS A 134 -18.46 -1.42 -7.17
C CYS A 134 -17.82 -0.04 -7.17
N GLY A 135 -18.64 0.99 -7.22
CA GLY A 135 -18.25 2.39 -7.27
C GLY A 135 -18.72 3.11 -8.53
N PRO A 136 -18.46 4.43 -8.64
CA PRO A 136 -18.95 5.27 -9.73
C PRO A 136 -18.08 5.14 -11.01
N PHE A 137 -17.80 3.91 -11.43
CA PHE A 137 -17.02 3.65 -12.64
C PHE A 137 -17.88 3.61 -13.89
N ALA A 138 -17.27 3.98 -15.03
CA ALA A 138 -17.90 3.87 -16.33
C ALA A 138 -17.94 2.39 -16.75
N VAL A 139 -19.13 1.82 -16.92
CA VAL A 139 -19.31 0.40 -17.26
C VAL A 139 -19.84 0.17 -18.68
N GLN A 140 -20.23 1.24 -19.36
CA GLN A 140 -20.88 1.16 -20.69
C GLN A 140 -19.95 0.63 -21.78
N ASN A 141 -18.65 0.64 -21.56
CA ASN A 141 -17.63 0.16 -22.50
C ASN A 141 -17.14 -1.25 -22.17
N LEU A 142 -17.58 -1.84 -21.06
CA LEU A 142 -17.18 -3.20 -20.72
C LEU A 142 -17.85 -4.20 -21.66
N PRO A 143 -17.08 -5.11 -22.27
CA PRO A 143 -17.63 -6.10 -23.19
C PRO A 143 -18.31 -7.24 -22.41
N GLY A 144 -19.63 -7.30 -22.42
CA GLY A 144 -20.35 -8.42 -21.81
C GLY A 144 -21.32 -8.06 -20.70
N THR A 145 -21.68 -9.05 -19.88
CA THR A 145 -22.68 -8.88 -18.80
C THR A 145 -22.05 -8.22 -17.58
N VAL A 146 -22.73 -7.20 -17.03
CA VAL A 146 -22.22 -6.40 -15.91
C VAL A 146 -23.23 -6.37 -14.77
N HIS A 147 -22.75 -6.63 -13.55
CA HIS A 147 -23.41 -6.27 -12.30
C HIS A 147 -22.76 -5.01 -11.75
N HIS A 148 -23.50 -3.93 -11.55
CA HIS A 148 -22.95 -2.64 -11.12
C HIS A 148 -23.63 -2.07 -9.89
N VAL A 149 -22.87 -1.97 -8.80
CA VAL A 149 -23.24 -1.26 -7.58
C VAL A 149 -22.60 0.13 -7.62
N LYS A 150 -23.37 1.17 -7.94
CA LYS A 150 -22.84 2.53 -8.11
C LYS A 150 -22.28 3.16 -6.82
N GLN A 151 -22.85 2.78 -5.68
CA GLN A 151 -22.40 3.25 -4.38
C GLN A 151 -21.22 2.42 -3.90
N ARG A 152 -20.29 3.06 -3.18
CA ARG A 152 -19.23 2.34 -2.47
C ARG A 152 -19.80 1.75 -1.17
N PRO A 153 -19.29 0.61 -0.70
CA PRO A 153 -19.77 -0.01 0.52
C PRO A 153 -19.56 0.92 1.73
N THR A 154 -20.44 0.78 2.71
CA THR A 154 -20.17 1.31 4.05
C THR A 154 -19.08 0.49 4.71
N LEU A 155 -18.38 1.07 5.69
CA LEU A 155 -17.38 0.35 6.47
C LEU A 155 -17.94 -0.11 7.83
N GLU A 156 -19.26 -0.08 7.96
CA GLU A 156 -19.98 -0.52 9.16
C GLU A 156 -20.31 -2.01 9.08
N LYS A 157 -20.29 -2.68 10.22
CA LYS A 157 -20.67 -4.09 10.36
C LYS A 157 -19.85 -5.04 9.50
N LEU A 158 -18.59 -4.69 9.29
CA LEU A 158 -17.68 -5.59 8.61
C LEU A 158 -17.40 -6.81 9.50
N PRO A 159 -17.35 -8.02 8.91
CA PRO A 159 -17.01 -9.20 9.67
C PRO A 159 -15.57 -9.12 10.18
N VAL A 160 -15.29 -9.77 11.31
CA VAL A 160 -13.93 -9.94 11.81
C VAL A 160 -13.12 -10.74 10.80
N MET A 161 -11.98 -10.19 10.40
CA MET A 161 -11.16 -10.78 9.35
C MET A 161 -10.63 -12.17 9.73
N ARG A 162 -10.71 -13.12 8.80
CA ARG A 162 -10.32 -14.53 8.99
C ARG A 162 -8.80 -14.72 9.02
N ARG A 163 -8.13 -14.06 9.97
CA ARG A 163 -6.68 -14.21 10.22
C ARG A 163 -6.31 -15.60 10.71
N ASP A 164 -7.28 -16.34 11.24
CA ASP A 164 -7.16 -17.72 11.68
C ASP A 164 -6.79 -18.70 10.56
N LEU A 165 -7.10 -18.36 9.30
CA LEU A 165 -6.75 -19.13 8.11
C LEU A 165 -5.28 -18.98 7.70
N LEU A 166 -4.58 -18.01 8.26
CA LEU A 166 -3.16 -17.80 8.02
C LEU A 166 -2.33 -18.31 9.21
N PRO A 167 -1.21 -19.01 8.97
CA PRO A 167 -0.40 -19.56 10.05
C PRO A 167 0.13 -18.48 10.98
N ARG A 168 -0.09 -18.66 12.30
CA ARG A 168 0.41 -17.74 13.33
C ARG A 168 1.94 -17.66 13.31
N GLY A 169 2.47 -16.47 13.56
CA GLY A 169 3.93 -16.24 13.64
C GLY A 169 4.66 -16.12 12.31
N ARG A 170 3.98 -16.22 11.17
CA ARG A 170 4.56 -15.94 9.86
C ARG A 170 4.79 -14.46 9.61
N TYR A 171 3.90 -13.61 10.14
CA TYR A 171 3.92 -12.17 9.93
C TYR A 171 4.54 -11.48 11.13
N MET A 172 5.28 -10.41 10.88
CA MET A 172 5.84 -9.57 11.94
C MET A 172 4.77 -8.69 12.58
N MET A 173 3.74 -8.33 11.82
CA MET A 173 2.64 -7.50 12.26
C MET A 173 1.32 -7.98 11.67
N ASP A 174 0.29 -7.96 12.47
CA ASP A 174 -1.08 -8.01 11.98
C ASP A 174 -1.39 -6.72 11.21
N SER A 175 -2.48 -6.69 10.47
CA SER A 175 -2.93 -5.49 9.78
C SER A 175 -4.39 -5.18 10.08
N ILE A 176 -4.73 -3.90 9.98
CA ILE A 176 -6.08 -3.39 10.12
C ILE A 176 -6.23 -2.16 9.21
N PHE A 177 -7.46 -1.80 8.89
CA PHE A 177 -7.78 -0.47 8.39
C PHE A 177 -8.87 0.16 9.26
N THR A 178 -8.81 1.47 9.45
CA THR A 178 -9.77 2.26 10.21
C THR A 178 -10.60 3.15 9.30
N THR A 179 -10.03 3.52 8.16
CA THR A 179 -10.67 4.35 7.15
C THR A 179 -10.42 3.81 5.75
N ARG A 180 -11.11 4.33 4.76
CA ARG A 180 -10.88 4.05 3.34
C ARG A 180 -11.26 5.25 2.48
N GLY A 181 -10.48 5.50 1.43
CA GLY A 181 -10.57 6.65 0.56
C GLY A 181 -9.46 7.66 0.81
N CYS A 182 -9.06 8.41 -0.22
CA CYS A 182 -7.99 9.39 -0.13
C CYS A 182 -8.29 10.61 -1.01
N PRO A 183 -8.43 11.82 -0.46
CA PRO A 183 -8.72 13.01 -1.23
C PRO A 183 -7.50 13.71 -1.84
N ASN A 184 -6.31 13.13 -1.75
CA ASN A 184 -5.06 13.79 -2.15
C ASN A 184 -4.88 13.96 -3.67
N HIS A 185 -5.44 13.07 -4.50
CA HIS A 185 -5.26 13.07 -5.96
C HIS A 185 -3.79 13.21 -6.41
N CYS A 186 -2.86 12.50 -5.73
CA CYS A 186 -1.47 12.42 -6.17
C CYS A 186 -1.42 11.76 -7.54
N ARG A 187 -0.70 12.38 -8.50
CA ARG A 187 -0.76 11.96 -9.91
C ARG A 187 -0.22 10.55 -10.18
N PHE A 188 0.67 10.06 -9.32
CA PHE A 188 1.27 8.72 -9.40
C PHE A 188 0.42 7.62 -8.74
N CYS A 189 -0.60 8.00 -7.97
CA CYS A 189 -1.31 7.08 -7.08
C CYS A 189 -2.74 6.82 -7.55
N PRO A 190 -3.15 5.56 -7.80
CA PRO A 190 -4.51 5.24 -8.22
C PRO A 190 -5.51 5.11 -7.05
N VAL A 191 -5.08 5.28 -5.80
CA VAL A 191 -5.90 5.03 -4.58
C VAL A 191 -7.19 5.85 -4.59
N THR A 192 -7.12 7.13 -4.98
CA THR A 192 -8.32 7.99 -5.03
C THR A 192 -9.31 7.50 -6.08
N ASP A 193 -8.84 7.03 -7.22
CA ASP A 193 -9.72 6.51 -8.28
C ASP A 193 -10.36 5.18 -7.85
N ILE A 194 -9.59 4.30 -7.18
CA ILE A 194 -10.08 2.99 -6.70
C ILE A 194 -11.07 3.15 -5.53
N PHE A 195 -10.69 3.88 -4.47
CA PHE A 195 -11.45 3.93 -3.21
C PHE A 195 -12.26 5.21 -3.00
N GLY A 196 -12.14 6.18 -3.90
CA GLY A 196 -12.83 7.46 -3.85
C GLY A 196 -12.08 8.55 -3.09
N GLY A 197 -12.45 9.81 -3.38
CA GLY A 197 -11.87 11.00 -2.77
C GLY A 197 -12.47 11.39 -1.40
N LYS A 198 -13.51 10.67 -0.94
CA LYS A 198 -14.11 10.88 0.38
C LYS A 198 -13.60 9.83 1.34
N ILE A 199 -13.10 10.26 2.50
CA ILE A 199 -12.73 9.34 3.57
C ILE A 199 -14.03 8.77 4.18
N ARG A 200 -14.08 7.45 4.32
CA ARG A 200 -15.13 6.71 5.02
C ARG A 200 -14.49 6.08 6.25
N HIS A 201 -15.14 6.16 7.39
CA HIS A 201 -14.64 5.68 8.67
C HIS A 201 -15.32 4.37 9.05
N ARG A 202 -14.57 3.49 9.71
CA ARG A 202 -15.15 2.36 10.44
C ARG A 202 -15.66 2.85 11.80
N PRO A 203 -16.74 2.26 12.34
CA PRO A 203 -17.15 2.51 13.72
C PRO A 203 -16.01 2.24 14.71
N ILE A 204 -15.83 3.16 15.66
CA ILE A 204 -14.71 3.11 16.61
C ILE A 204 -14.77 1.86 17.48
N ASP A 205 -15.95 1.47 17.93
CA ASP A 205 -16.19 0.26 18.72
C ASP A 205 -15.78 -1.01 17.95
N GLU A 206 -16.10 -1.10 16.66
CA GLU A 206 -15.66 -2.22 15.80
C GLU A 206 -14.14 -2.26 15.65
N VAL A 207 -13.50 -1.10 15.44
CA VAL A 207 -12.03 -1.01 15.35
C VAL A 207 -11.37 -1.44 16.65
N VAL A 208 -11.83 -0.92 17.79
CA VAL A 208 -11.30 -1.23 19.12
C VAL A 208 -11.49 -2.71 19.46
N ALA A 209 -12.67 -3.27 19.16
CA ALA A 209 -12.95 -4.69 19.34
C ALA A 209 -11.97 -5.55 18.52
N GLU A 210 -11.76 -5.21 17.25
CA GLU A 210 -10.83 -5.96 16.40
C GLU A 210 -9.38 -5.83 16.89
N VAL A 211 -8.90 -4.61 17.20
CA VAL A 211 -7.54 -4.38 17.72
C VAL A 211 -7.29 -5.17 18.99
N SER A 212 -8.29 -5.36 19.86
CA SER A 212 -8.16 -6.13 21.08
C SER A 212 -7.81 -7.60 20.83
N THR A 213 -8.14 -8.14 19.65
CA THR A 213 -7.86 -9.53 19.24
C THR A 213 -6.51 -9.71 18.55
N LEU A 214 -5.87 -8.62 18.10
CA LEU A 214 -4.62 -8.66 17.35
C LEU A 214 -3.44 -9.06 18.25
N GLY A 215 -2.34 -9.44 17.63
CA GLY A 215 -1.05 -9.62 18.27
C GLY A 215 -0.52 -8.32 18.90
N PRO A 216 0.67 -8.36 19.52
CA PRO A 216 1.25 -7.21 20.24
C PRO A 216 1.59 -6.05 19.33
N ARG A 217 1.63 -6.27 18.00
CA ARG A 217 1.97 -5.28 16.97
C ARG A 217 1.05 -5.40 15.78
N TYR A 218 0.62 -4.26 15.26
CA TYR A 218 -0.16 -4.21 14.02
C TYR A 218 0.21 -3.00 13.16
N PHE A 219 -0.13 -3.09 11.88
CA PHE A 219 0.00 -2.01 10.90
C PHE A 219 -1.39 -1.52 10.50
N ASN A 220 -1.63 -0.23 10.65
CA ASN A 220 -2.81 0.41 10.08
C ASN A 220 -2.48 0.83 8.64
N VAL A 221 -3.15 0.20 7.68
CA VAL A 221 -2.88 0.38 6.24
C VAL A 221 -3.49 1.65 5.66
N ASP A 222 -4.14 2.48 6.49
CA ASP A 222 -4.75 3.73 6.04
C ASP A 222 -3.72 4.77 5.64
N ASP A 223 -3.91 5.37 4.48
CA ASP A 223 -3.15 6.55 4.04
C ASP A 223 -3.57 7.84 4.77
N SER A 224 -4.60 7.78 5.60
CA SER A 224 -5.24 8.92 6.26
C SER A 224 -5.24 8.84 7.79
N VAL A 225 -4.26 8.13 8.36
CA VAL A 225 -4.16 7.85 9.82
C VAL A 225 -4.32 9.08 10.72
N PHE A 226 -3.98 10.26 10.24
CA PHE A 226 -4.05 11.51 11.02
C PHE A 226 -5.02 12.54 10.45
N GLY A 227 -5.98 12.12 9.65
CA GLY A 227 -6.82 13.04 8.91
C GLY A 227 -6.12 13.58 7.66
N HIS A 228 -6.85 14.29 6.87
CA HIS A 228 -6.38 14.82 5.60
C HIS A 228 -6.44 16.36 5.60
N PRO A 229 -5.46 17.06 4.97
CA PRO A 229 -5.43 18.53 4.94
C PRO A 229 -6.71 19.20 4.45
N GLN A 230 -7.42 18.57 3.52
CA GLN A 230 -8.69 19.11 3.00
C GLN A 230 -9.88 18.89 3.94
N ILE A 231 -9.70 18.09 5.00
CA ILE A 231 -10.75 17.70 5.94
C ILE A 231 -10.54 18.36 7.31
N VAL A 232 -9.35 18.85 7.54
CA VAL A 232 -8.87 19.35 8.83
C VAL A 232 -9.67 20.52 9.38
N ASP A 233 -10.30 21.30 8.53
CA ASP A 233 -11.21 22.36 8.95
C ASP A 233 -12.62 21.82 9.29
N ARG A 234 -12.80 20.48 9.26
CA ARG A 234 -14.03 19.80 9.68
C ARG A 234 -13.85 19.23 11.07
N PRO A 235 -14.46 19.81 12.09
CA PRO A 235 -14.34 19.37 13.49
C PRO A 235 -14.72 17.89 13.68
N GLU A 236 -15.71 17.40 12.94
CA GLU A 236 -16.19 16.02 13.00
C GLU A 236 -15.12 14.98 12.56
N GLU A 237 -14.28 15.33 11.59
CA GLU A 237 -13.21 14.43 11.13
C GLU A 237 -12.08 14.34 12.16
N ASN A 238 -11.69 15.47 12.74
CA ASN A 238 -10.70 15.52 13.80
C ASN A 238 -11.21 14.78 15.05
N GLN A 239 -12.50 14.90 15.35
CA GLN A 239 -13.10 14.25 16.50
C GLN A 239 -13.03 12.71 16.39
N TYR A 240 -13.23 12.15 15.19
CA TYR A 240 -13.07 10.71 14.98
C TYR A 240 -11.70 10.21 15.42
N TYR A 241 -10.60 10.87 14.99
CA TYR A 241 -9.24 10.46 15.37
C TYR A 241 -8.95 10.66 16.85
N LEU A 242 -9.45 11.76 17.44
CA LEU A 242 -9.30 12.03 18.87
C LEU A 242 -9.97 10.93 19.71
N ASP A 243 -11.17 10.53 19.34
CA ASP A 243 -11.92 9.50 20.06
C ASP A 243 -11.33 8.11 19.82
N LEU A 244 -11.00 7.75 18.57
CA LEU A 244 -10.35 6.48 18.24
C LEU A 244 -9.06 6.28 19.05
N TYR A 245 -8.15 7.26 19.03
CA TYR A 245 -6.88 7.11 19.72
C TYR A 245 -7.01 7.14 21.24
N ARG A 246 -8.00 7.81 21.78
CA ARG A 246 -8.33 7.76 23.21
C ARG A 246 -8.79 6.35 23.61
N GLU A 247 -9.69 5.76 22.87
CA GLU A 247 -10.16 4.39 23.10
C GLU A 247 -9.02 3.37 22.97
N LEU A 248 -8.21 3.47 21.91
CA LEU A 248 -7.05 2.59 21.72
C LEU A 248 -6.00 2.75 22.84
N ALA A 249 -5.81 3.96 23.38
CA ALA A 249 -4.91 4.21 24.52
C ALA A 249 -5.40 3.53 25.81
N GLY A 250 -6.70 3.31 25.92
CA GLY A 250 -7.34 2.59 27.02
C GLY A 250 -7.12 1.07 27.01
N LEU A 251 -6.78 0.49 25.88
CA LEU A 251 -6.63 -0.97 25.74
C LEU A 251 -5.51 -1.54 26.63
N ARG A 252 -5.80 -2.71 27.22
CA ARG A 252 -4.82 -3.49 28.00
C ARG A 252 -4.85 -4.97 27.55
N PRO A 253 -3.70 -5.60 27.25
CA PRO A 253 -2.37 -4.97 27.19
C PRO A 253 -2.27 -3.97 26.03
N LYS A 254 -1.40 -2.96 26.20
CA LYS A 254 -1.14 -1.96 25.17
C LYS A 254 -0.59 -2.62 23.91
N ARG A 255 -1.13 -2.23 22.74
CA ARG A 255 -0.63 -2.67 21.43
C ARG A 255 0.29 -1.61 20.85
N LEU A 256 1.38 -2.04 20.22
CA LEU A 256 2.21 -1.13 19.42
C LEU A 256 1.72 -1.15 17.97
N TRP A 257 1.69 0.01 17.34
CA TRP A 257 1.25 0.07 15.97
C TRP A 257 2.07 1.03 15.12
N SER A 258 2.06 0.75 13.82
CA SER A 258 2.62 1.59 12.78
C SER A 258 1.51 1.94 11.80
N GLY A 259 1.64 3.05 11.09
CA GLY A 259 0.64 3.44 10.09
C GLY A 259 1.25 4.26 8.97
N ALA A 260 0.46 4.50 7.92
CA ALA A 260 0.80 5.43 6.86
C ALA A 260 0.13 6.78 7.11
N GLY A 261 0.74 7.88 6.65
CA GLY A 261 0.16 9.21 6.82
C GLY A 261 1.07 10.33 6.33
N GLY A 262 0.49 11.53 6.29
CA GLY A 262 1.23 12.73 5.91
C GLY A 262 1.83 13.46 7.12
N LEU A 263 2.90 14.21 6.89
CA LEU A 263 3.47 15.12 7.90
C LEU A 263 2.57 16.30 8.23
N SER A 264 1.54 16.50 7.43
CA SER A 264 0.65 17.65 7.53
C SER A 264 -0.13 17.71 8.84
N ALA A 265 -0.33 16.59 9.53
CA ALA A 265 -0.98 16.58 10.84
C ALA A 265 -0.39 17.59 11.82
N VAL A 266 0.92 17.85 11.75
CA VAL A 266 1.61 18.84 12.57
C VAL A 266 1.06 20.28 12.36
N ASN A 267 0.51 20.56 11.18
CA ASN A 267 0.06 21.87 10.77
C ASN A 267 -1.43 22.15 11.05
N TYR A 268 -2.15 21.20 11.66
CA TYR A 268 -3.59 21.32 11.92
C TYR A 268 -3.88 21.92 13.28
N LYS A 269 -5.05 22.52 13.43
CA LYS A 269 -5.51 23.09 14.72
C LYS A 269 -5.44 22.04 15.84
N ASP A 270 -5.93 20.82 15.59
CA ASP A 270 -5.95 19.73 16.57
C ASP A 270 -4.85 18.69 16.32
N GLY A 271 -4.03 18.89 15.29
CA GLY A 271 -3.10 17.87 14.79
C GLY A 271 -2.06 17.46 15.82
N ARG A 272 -1.57 18.41 16.63
CA ARG A 272 -0.65 18.09 17.73
C ARG A 272 -1.31 17.17 18.76
N ARG A 273 -2.56 17.47 19.16
CA ARG A 273 -3.28 16.63 20.11
C ARG A 273 -3.61 15.26 19.56
N ILE A 274 -3.96 15.17 18.28
CA ILE A 274 -4.16 13.89 17.59
C ILE A 274 -2.87 13.05 17.60
N LEU A 275 -1.72 13.65 17.30
CA LEU A 275 -0.43 12.96 17.32
C LEU A 275 -0.01 12.52 18.73
N GLU A 276 -0.27 13.34 19.76
CA GLU A 276 -0.02 12.98 21.16
C GLU A 276 -0.85 11.76 21.56
N LEU A 277 -2.16 11.77 21.27
CA LEU A 277 -3.05 10.64 21.53
C LEU A 277 -2.67 9.40 20.72
N ALA A 278 -2.24 9.56 19.46
CA ALA A 278 -1.75 8.47 18.67
C ALA A 278 -0.50 7.82 19.31
N ALA A 279 0.45 8.62 19.79
CA ALA A 279 1.62 8.11 20.53
C ALA A 279 1.20 7.43 21.85
N GLU A 280 0.27 8.02 22.59
CA GLU A 280 -0.31 7.44 23.81
C GLU A 280 -1.01 6.11 23.51
N SER A 281 -1.69 5.98 22.37
CA SER A 281 -2.35 4.74 21.93
C SER A 281 -1.39 3.63 21.47
N GLY A 282 -0.11 3.96 21.26
CA GLY A 282 0.92 3.00 20.90
C GLY A 282 1.53 3.18 19.51
N LEU A 283 1.23 4.28 18.80
CA LEU A 283 1.91 4.59 17.55
C LEU A 283 3.42 4.68 17.79
N CYS A 284 4.18 3.82 17.13
CA CYS A 284 5.63 3.76 17.27
C CYS A 284 6.37 4.19 15.99
N SER A 285 5.74 4.06 14.83
CA SER A 285 6.32 4.55 13.56
C SER A 285 5.27 4.96 12.56
N ILE A 286 5.62 5.91 11.70
CA ILE A 286 4.78 6.40 10.60
C ILE A 286 5.51 6.29 9.27
N ALA A 287 4.86 5.65 8.30
CA ALA A 287 5.26 5.68 6.90
C ALA A 287 4.77 7.00 6.27
N ALA A 288 5.66 7.98 6.17
CA ALA A 288 5.33 9.32 5.71
C ALA A 288 5.65 9.49 4.22
N GLY A 289 4.62 9.70 3.41
CA GLY A 289 4.81 10.04 2.00
C GLY A 289 5.31 11.47 1.84
N LEU A 290 6.61 11.65 1.70
CA LEU A 290 7.29 12.94 1.49
C LEU A 290 7.45 13.28 0.02
N GLU A 291 7.51 12.27 -0.81
CA GLU A 291 7.55 12.19 -2.26
C GLU A 291 8.76 12.87 -2.91
N SER A 292 9.03 14.14 -2.65
CA SER A 292 10.20 14.85 -3.17
C SER A 292 10.67 15.96 -2.24
N ILE A 293 11.98 16.23 -2.27
CA ILE A 293 12.60 17.36 -1.58
C ILE A 293 12.68 18.62 -2.46
N SER A 294 12.20 18.54 -3.71
CA SER A 294 12.23 19.65 -4.66
C SER A 294 10.83 20.22 -4.93
N PRO A 295 10.69 21.55 -5.15
CA PRO A 295 9.41 22.15 -5.53
C PRO A 295 8.85 21.55 -6.84
N GLN A 296 9.71 21.24 -7.79
CA GLN A 296 9.33 20.67 -9.10
C GLN A 296 8.78 19.25 -8.93
N GLY A 297 9.47 18.39 -8.19
CA GLY A 297 8.98 17.05 -7.88
C GLY A 297 7.66 17.08 -7.09
N GLN A 298 7.49 18.00 -6.14
CA GLN A 298 6.23 18.23 -5.45
C GLN A 298 5.11 18.69 -6.40
N LYS A 299 5.43 19.54 -7.36
CA LYS A 299 4.49 19.99 -8.39
C LYS A 299 4.09 18.82 -9.30
N GLN A 300 5.06 18.07 -9.81
CA GLN A 300 4.83 16.99 -10.75
C GLN A 300 4.10 15.79 -10.11
N SER A 301 4.43 15.46 -8.86
CA SER A 301 3.72 14.42 -8.09
C SER A 301 2.30 14.82 -7.68
N GLY A 302 2.00 16.12 -7.58
CA GLY A 302 0.76 16.64 -7.01
C GLY A 302 0.67 16.47 -5.48
N ALA A 303 1.76 16.04 -4.83
CA ALA A 303 1.75 15.67 -3.41
C ALA A 303 1.86 16.86 -2.44
N TRP A 304 2.19 18.06 -2.92
CA TRP A 304 2.25 19.28 -2.11
C TRP A 304 0.96 19.52 -1.29
N ARG A 305 -0.21 19.08 -1.81
CA ARG A 305 -1.50 19.18 -1.12
C ARG A 305 -1.53 18.37 0.17
N LYS A 306 -1.07 17.12 0.13
CA LYS A 306 -1.06 16.25 1.32
C LYS A 306 -0.03 16.67 2.38
N LEU A 307 0.92 17.54 2.00
CA LEU A 307 1.87 18.15 2.92
C LEU A 307 1.39 19.51 3.46
N HIS A 308 0.17 19.91 3.10
CA HIS A 308 -0.48 21.14 3.53
C HIS A 308 0.24 22.41 3.07
N TYR A 309 0.70 22.40 1.82
CA TYR A 309 1.15 23.61 1.16
C TYR A 309 0.01 24.21 0.33
N THR A 310 -0.04 25.53 0.23
CA THR A 310 -1.08 26.25 -0.51
C THR A 310 -0.89 26.18 -2.02
N SER A 311 0.34 25.96 -2.45
CA SER A 311 0.71 25.78 -3.86
C SER A 311 2.02 24.98 -3.95
N PRO A 312 2.38 24.43 -5.13
CA PRO A 312 3.69 23.80 -5.31
C PRO A 312 4.85 24.76 -5.02
N ASN A 313 4.67 26.05 -5.36
CA ASN A 313 5.71 27.07 -5.18
C ASN A 313 5.86 27.50 -3.71
N SER A 314 4.93 27.18 -2.83
CA SER A 314 5.03 27.44 -1.40
C SER A 314 5.74 26.30 -0.65
N PHE A 315 6.21 25.27 -1.36
CA PHE A 315 6.95 24.17 -0.76
C PHE A 315 8.25 24.66 -0.12
N ASP A 316 8.46 24.25 1.11
CA ASP A 316 9.65 24.59 1.91
C ASP A 316 10.20 23.33 2.59
N VAL A 317 11.39 22.93 2.17
CA VAL A 317 12.08 21.76 2.72
C VAL A 317 12.45 21.95 4.19
N GLN A 318 12.68 23.18 4.66
CA GLN A 318 12.97 23.45 6.07
C GLN A 318 11.73 23.24 6.93
N LYS A 319 10.55 23.65 6.44
CA LYS A 319 9.27 23.32 7.09
C LYS A 319 9.03 21.81 7.14
N MET A 320 9.37 21.10 6.07
CA MET A 320 9.31 19.62 6.07
C MET A 320 10.20 19.03 7.16
N LYS A 321 11.45 19.50 7.31
CA LYS A 321 12.36 19.08 8.37
C LYS A 321 11.80 19.36 9.78
N GLN A 322 11.19 20.52 9.97
CA GLN A 322 10.55 20.90 11.24
C GLN A 322 9.39 19.97 11.58
N ASN A 323 8.53 19.64 10.60
CA ASN A 323 7.42 18.73 10.79
C ASN A 323 7.89 17.32 11.17
N VAL A 324 8.94 16.81 10.51
CA VAL A 324 9.57 15.53 10.87
C VAL A 324 10.03 15.56 12.35
N ARG A 325 10.77 16.60 12.76
CA ARG A 325 11.26 16.74 14.13
C ARG A 325 10.13 16.81 15.15
N THR A 326 9.01 17.48 14.80
CA THR A 326 7.85 17.57 15.70
C THR A 326 7.26 16.19 15.99
N ILE A 327 7.15 15.32 14.97
CA ILE A 327 6.66 13.95 15.14
C ILE A 327 7.67 13.12 15.94
N GLN A 328 8.97 13.22 15.61
CA GLN A 328 10.03 12.49 16.32
C GLN A 328 10.10 12.86 17.81
N ASN A 329 9.85 14.13 18.18
CA ASN A 329 9.83 14.58 19.57
C ASN A 329 8.69 13.97 20.41
N LEU A 330 7.70 13.34 19.76
CA LEU A 330 6.66 12.52 20.40
C LEU A 330 7.08 11.06 20.59
N GLY A 331 8.33 10.71 20.24
CA GLY A 331 8.84 9.34 20.31
C GLY A 331 8.43 8.45 19.14
N ILE A 332 7.89 9.01 18.06
CA ILE A 332 7.42 8.31 16.87
C ILE A 332 8.54 8.26 15.81
N GLU A 333 8.90 7.09 15.34
CA GLU A 333 9.81 6.94 14.19
C GLU A 333 9.15 7.46 12.92
N VAL A 334 9.87 8.24 12.12
CA VAL A 334 9.44 8.62 10.77
C VAL A 334 10.21 7.81 9.73
N ARG A 335 9.47 7.08 8.91
CA ARG A 335 9.96 6.39 7.72
C ARG A 335 9.58 7.24 6.52
N GLY A 336 10.58 7.81 5.84
CA GLY A 336 10.34 8.74 4.74
C GLY A 336 10.24 8.03 3.41
N PHE A 337 9.08 8.13 2.76
CA PHE A 337 8.84 7.59 1.43
C PHE A 337 9.02 8.69 0.40
N PHE A 338 9.93 8.45 -0.54
CA PHE A 338 10.28 9.38 -1.61
C PHE A 338 10.17 8.70 -2.96
N ILE A 339 9.79 9.48 -3.95
CA ILE A 339 9.82 9.12 -5.36
C ILE A 339 10.82 10.03 -6.05
N VAL A 340 11.78 9.45 -6.74
CA VAL A 340 12.78 10.12 -7.57
C VAL A 340 12.61 9.71 -9.03
N GLY A 341 13.24 10.44 -9.97
CA GLY A 341 13.04 10.23 -11.41
C GLY A 341 11.89 11.06 -11.97
N TRP A 342 11.52 12.16 -11.31
CA TRP A 342 10.68 13.19 -11.91
C TRP A 342 11.44 13.90 -13.03
N ASP A 343 10.75 14.51 -13.99
CA ASP A 343 11.35 15.07 -15.20
C ASP A 343 12.50 16.05 -14.99
N GLU A 344 12.48 16.78 -13.87
CA GLU A 344 13.53 17.74 -13.47
C GLU A 344 14.58 17.12 -12.54
N ASP A 345 14.43 15.85 -12.17
CA ASP A 345 15.39 15.19 -11.29
C ASP A 345 16.70 14.88 -12.04
N THR A 346 17.77 14.93 -11.32
CA THR A 346 19.13 14.66 -11.78
C THR A 346 19.80 13.66 -10.84
N PRO A 347 20.96 13.08 -11.16
CA PRO A 347 21.72 12.24 -10.25
C PRO A 347 21.95 12.89 -8.87
N GLU A 348 22.11 14.19 -8.83
CA GLU A 348 22.26 14.94 -7.59
C GLU A 348 20.98 14.94 -6.74
N THR A 349 19.78 14.92 -7.36
CA THR A 349 18.52 14.84 -6.63
C THR A 349 18.43 13.55 -5.82
N TYR A 350 18.89 12.43 -6.37
CA TYR A 350 18.94 11.14 -5.68
C TYR A 350 19.81 11.23 -4.41
N ARG A 351 21.04 11.75 -4.54
CA ARG A 351 21.98 11.88 -3.42
C ARG A 351 21.47 12.84 -2.35
N ARG A 352 20.97 14.00 -2.74
CA ARG A 352 20.40 14.99 -1.82
C ARG A 352 19.20 14.47 -1.06
N THR A 353 18.37 13.61 -1.68
CA THR A 353 17.24 12.97 -1.00
C THR A 353 17.73 12.04 0.12
N LEU A 354 18.80 11.28 -0.14
CA LEU A 354 19.40 10.43 0.87
C LEU A 354 20.05 11.25 2.00
N ASP A 355 20.76 12.35 1.66
CA ASP A 355 21.36 13.24 2.66
C ASP A 355 20.32 13.92 3.53
N PHE A 356 19.17 14.32 2.94
CA PHE A 356 18.02 14.82 3.70
C PHE A 356 17.54 13.78 4.74
N CYS A 357 17.47 12.50 4.38
CA CYS A 357 17.09 11.44 5.31
C CYS A 357 18.09 11.32 6.48
N ASP A 358 19.38 11.39 6.18
CA ASP A 358 20.42 11.35 7.21
C ASP A 358 20.42 12.57 8.13
N GLU A 359 20.18 13.76 7.56
CA GLU A 359 20.08 15.01 8.34
C GLU A 359 18.87 15.01 9.27
N CYS A 360 17.78 14.41 8.84
CA CYS A 360 16.54 14.32 9.63
C CYS A 360 16.52 13.10 10.57
N GLY A 361 17.45 12.14 10.43
CA GLY A 361 17.43 10.90 11.21
C GLY A 361 16.23 10.02 10.89
N ILE A 362 15.77 10.00 9.62
CA ILE A 362 14.64 9.19 9.16
C ILE A 362 15.11 7.99 8.36
N THR A 363 14.39 6.87 8.51
CA THR A 363 14.64 5.69 7.69
C THR A 363 14.20 5.96 6.25
N PRO A 364 15.11 5.92 5.25
CA PRO A 364 14.77 6.23 3.87
C PRO A 364 14.05 5.09 3.18
N PHE A 365 13.02 5.40 2.41
CA PHE A 365 12.42 4.54 1.40
C PHE A 365 12.34 5.36 0.11
N ILE A 366 13.39 5.26 -0.70
CA ILE A 366 13.54 6.05 -1.93
C ILE A 366 13.29 5.10 -3.10
N PHE A 367 12.32 5.42 -3.95
CA PHE A 367 11.93 4.60 -5.09
C PHE A 367 12.02 5.43 -6.36
N THR A 368 12.56 4.84 -7.41
CA THR A 368 12.40 5.40 -8.75
C THR A 368 10.93 5.37 -9.16
N LEU A 369 10.46 6.44 -9.81
CA LEU A 369 9.08 6.57 -10.26
C LEU A 369 8.68 5.36 -11.11
N ILE A 370 7.60 4.72 -10.72
CA ILE A 370 6.92 3.72 -11.52
C ILE A 370 5.55 4.29 -11.87
N PRO A 371 5.31 4.69 -13.11
CA PRO A 371 3.99 5.07 -13.56
C PRO A 371 3.05 3.86 -13.46
N MET A 372 2.27 3.80 -12.38
CA MET A 372 1.39 2.66 -12.12
C MET A 372 0.12 2.74 -12.97
N PRO A 373 -0.30 1.66 -13.62
CA PRO A 373 -1.59 1.58 -14.31
C PRO A 373 -2.74 2.09 -13.44
N GLY A 374 -3.66 2.82 -14.08
CA GLY A 374 -4.78 3.46 -13.39
C GLY A 374 -4.45 4.84 -12.81
N SER A 375 -3.17 5.22 -12.65
CA SER A 375 -2.77 6.55 -12.18
C SER A 375 -2.81 7.60 -13.31
N GLN A 376 -2.90 8.87 -12.93
CA GLN A 376 -2.87 9.99 -13.89
C GLN A 376 -1.54 10.03 -14.66
N ILE A 377 -0.41 9.87 -13.97
CA ILE A 377 0.92 9.93 -14.60
C ILE A 377 1.13 8.80 -15.61
N TYR A 378 0.55 7.63 -15.36
CA TYR A 378 0.61 6.51 -16.30
C TYR A 378 -0.09 6.86 -17.62
N ARG A 379 -1.33 7.39 -17.55
CA ARG A 379 -2.08 7.81 -18.74
C ARG A 379 -1.32 8.87 -19.52
N GLU A 380 -0.82 9.89 -18.84
CA GLU A 380 -0.06 10.97 -19.47
C GLU A 380 1.22 10.47 -20.16
N TYR A 381 1.98 9.57 -19.50
CA TYR A 381 3.21 9.04 -20.09
C TYR A 381 2.92 8.06 -21.23
N LEU A 382 1.81 7.33 -21.17
CA LEU A 382 1.35 6.49 -22.28
C LEU A 382 0.98 7.35 -23.50
N ASP A 383 0.18 8.41 -23.32
CA ASP A 383 -0.23 9.33 -24.37
C ASP A 383 0.97 10.07 -25.01
N GLN A 384 2.01 10.34 -24.21
CA GLN A 384 3.26 10.93 -24.67
C GLN A 384 4.22 9.91 -25.32
N GLY A 385 3.88 8.63 -25.37
CA GLY A 385 4.76 7.57 -25.86
C GLY A 385 6.02 7.35 -25.00
N ARG A 386 5.97 7.72 -23.72
CA ARG A 386 7.10 7.59 -22.80
C ARG A 386 7.16 6.23 -22.10
N ILE A 387 6.05 5.52 -21.96
CA ILE A 387 6.06 4.14 -21.44
C ILE A 387 6.72 3.24 -22.48
N PHE A 388 7.66 2.40 -22.05
CA PHE A 388 8.27 1.43 -22.95
C PHE A 388 7.24 0.36 -23.36
N PRO A 389 7.04 0.15 -24.68
CA PRO A 389 6.07 -0.83 -25.14
C PRO A 389 6.50 -2.26 -24.83
N GLY A 390 5.51 -3.14 -24.59
CA GLY A 390 5.74 -4.59 -24.43
C GLY A 390 6.46 -5.01 -23.16
N ARG A 391 6.62 -4.10 -22.18
CA ARG A 391 7.18 -4.49 -20.88
C ARG A 391 6.21 -5.37 -20.11
N PRO A 392 6.66 -6.53 -19.63
CA PRO A 392 5.82 -7.43 -18.85
C PRO A 392 5.44 -6.79 -17.50
N TRP A 393 4.28 -7.15 -16.96
CA TRP A 393 3.76 -6.57 -15.72
C TRP A 393 4.68 -6.73 -14.51
N ASP A 394 5.50 -7.75 -14.50
CA ASP A 394 6.47 -7.98 -13.43
C ASP A 394 7.61 -6.96 -13.37
N GLU A 395 7.82 -6.19 -14.42
CA GLU A 395 8.74 -5.05 -14.42
C GLU A 395 8.11 -3.77 -13.81
N TYR A 396 6.80 -3.77 -13.49
CA TYR A 396 6.15 -2.65 -12.81
C TYR A 396 6.37 -2.69 -11.28
N GLY A 397 7.61 -2.94 -10.89
CA GLY A 397 8.04 -3.08 -9.49
C GLY A 397 9.37 -2.39 -9.21
N THR A 398 9.73 -2.32 -7.93
CA THR A 398 10.98 -1.71 -7.47
C THR A 398 12.19 -2.29 -8.21
N GLY A 399 13.13 -1.42 -8.60
CA GLY A 399 14.34 -1.78 -9.33
C GLY A 399 14.18 -1.81 -10.85
N HIS A 400 13.01 -1.48 -11.39
CA HIS A 400 12.80 -1.38 -12.82
C HIS A 400 12.51 0.05 -13.27
N VAL A 401 12.96 0.41 -14.47
CA VAL A 401 12.65 1.67 -15.14
C VAL A 401 11.84 1.35 -16.38
N ILE A 402 10.57 1.74 -16.38
CA ILE A 402 9.60 1.36 -17.42
C ILE A 402 9.18 2.54 -18.32
N TYR A 403 9.85 3.68 -18.20
CA TYR A 403 9.52 4.88 -18.95
C TYR A 403 10.77 5.65 -19.38
N ARG A 404 10.62 6.51 -20.41
CA ARG A 404 11.68 7.41 -20.85
C ARG A 404 11.72 8.66 -19.98
N HIS A 405 12.85 8.88 -19.31
CA HIS A 405 13.14 10.13 -18.63
C HIS A 405 13.69 11.17 -19.62
N PRO A 406 13.41 12.49 -19.47
CA PRO A 406 13.88 13.50 -20.42
C PRO A 406 15.40 13.63 -20.53
N SER A 407 16.14 13.39 -19.45
CA SER A 407 17.58 13.67 -19.36
C SER A 407 18.45 12.52 -18.85
N MET A 408 17.87 11.46 -18.31
CA MET A 408 18.61 10.29 -17.81
C MET A 408 18.23 9.04 -18.59
N SER A 409 19.18 8.18 -18.87
CA SER A 409 18.91 6.85 -19.44
C SER A 409 18.33 5.90 -18.39
N SER A 410 17.67 4.82 -18.84
CA SER A 410 17.16 3.79 -17.94
C SER A 410 18.27 3.09 -17.16
N GLU A 411 19.43 2.91 -17.78
CA GLU A 411 20.63 2.34 -17.16
C GLU A 411 21.16 3.25 -16.06
N GLU A 412 21.26 4.56 -16.34
CA GLU A 412 21.71 5.55 -15.37
C GLU A 412 20.76 5.62 -14.17
N MET A 413 19.45 5.62 -14.40
CA MET A 413 18.46 5.62 -13.33
C MET A 413 18.51 4.34 -12.48
N PHE A 414 18.70 3.17 -13.11
CA PHE A 414 18.87 1.89 -12.42
C PHE A 414 20.13 1.89 -11.55
N ASP A 415 21.25 2.35 -12.09
CA ASP A 415 22.52 2.41 -11.36
C ASP A 415 22.43 3.36 -10.17
N LEU A 416 21.78 4.53 -10.34
CA LEU A 416 21.53 5.48 -9.26
C LEU A 416 20.66 4.88 -8.16
N ASP A 417 19.59 4.18 -8.53
CA ASP A 417 18.70 3.53 -7.56
C ASP A 417 19.45 2.46 -6.76
N ALA A 418 20.24 1.63 -7.43
CA ALA A 418 21.10 0.62 -6.79
C ALA A 418 22.17 1.26 -5.88
N GLU A 419 22.82 2.35 -6.33
CA GLU A 419 23.80 3.12 -5.56
C GLU A 419 23.18 3.67 -4.27
N ILE A 420 22.06 4.37 -4.37
CA ILE A 420 21.34 4.96 -3.25
C ILE A 420 20.88 3.91 -2.24
N MET A 421 20.38 2.78 -2.72
CA MET A 421 19.99 1.68 -1.83
C MET A 421 21.17 1.06 -1.11
N LYS A 422 22.28 0.84 -1.79
CA LYS A 422 23.53 0.31 -1.21
C LYS A 422 24.11 1.28 -0.20
N GLU A 423 24.26 2.56 -0.55
CA GLU A 423 24.79 3.59 0.33
C GLU A 423 23.84 3.91 1.48
N GLY A 424 22.56 4.11 1.20
CA GLY A 424 21.54 4.50 2.16
C GLY A 424 21.41 3.52 3.32
N TYR A 425 21.66 2.26 3.05
CA TYR A 425 21.67 1.21 4.07
C TYR A 425 23.07 0.69 4.40
N SER A 426 24.13 1.48 4.18
CA SER A 426 25.45 1.18 4.73
C SER A 426 25.43 1.19 6.26
N MET A 427 26.26 0.36 6.90
CA MET A 427 26.28 0.26 8.36
C MET A 427 26.57 1.60 9.03
N GLY A 428 27.43 2.44 8.44
CA GLY A 428 27.74 3.77 8.96
C GLY A 428 26.52 4.68 8.99
N ARG A 429 25.72 4.71 7.91
CA ARG A 429 24.49 5.51 7.83
C ARG A 429 23.38 4.95 8.74
N ILE A 430 23.22 3.63 8.84
CA ILE A 430 22.28 2.99 9.77
C ILE A 430 22.61 3.39 11.21
N LEU A 431 23.87 3.27 11.63
CA LEU A 431 24.32 3.66 12.98
C LEU A 431 24.13 5.15 13.24
N LYS A 432 24.48 6.02 12.27
CA LYS A 432 24.28 7.47 12.37
C LYS A 432 22.81 7.81 12.64
N ARG A 433 21.86 7.26 11.84
CA ARG A 433 20.43 7.48 12.04
C ARG A 433 19.92 6.91 13.37
N THR A 434 20.39 5.72 13.75
CA THR A 434 20.05 5.12 15.05
C THR A 434 20.48 5.99 16.22
N ILE A 435 21.72 6.54 16.17
CA ILE A 435 22.21 7.46 17.20
C ILE A 435 21.39 8.76 17.22
N GLN A 436 21.01 9.28 16.06
CA GLN A 436 20.17 10.48 16.00
C GLN A 436 18.78 10.23 16.58
N ALA A 437 18.19 9.04 16.39
CA ALA A 437 16.91 8.69 16.97
C ALA A 437 16.90 8.78 18.51
N PHE A 438 18.03 8.48 19.19
CA PHE A 438 18.14 8.63 20.65
C PHE A 438 17.91 10.07 21.14
N LYS A 439 18.18 11.08 20.31
CA LYS A 439 17.98 12.50 20.68
C LYS A 439 16.51 12.85 20.92
N HIS A 440 15.60 12.11 20.28
CA HIS A 440 14.15 12.31 20.37
C HIS A 440 13.49 11.43 21.43
N ARG A 441 14.29 10.72 22.23
CA ARG A 441 13.84 9.86 23.35
C ARG A 441 12.70 8.85 23.01
N PRO A 442 12.74 8.18 21.85
CA PRO A 442 11.81 7.09 21.60
C PRO A 442 12.09 5.95 22.60
N SER A 443 11.11 5.05 22.75
CA SER A 443 11.35 3.85 23.57
C SER A 443 12.48 3.00 22.95
N LEU A 444 13.22 2.26 23.79
CA LEU A 444 14.28 1.35 23.33
C LEU A 444 13.76 0.35 22.31
N ASN A 445 12.48 -0.06 22.43
CA ASN A 445 11.85 -0.93 21.45
C ASN A 445 11.73 -0.29 20.06
N VAL A 446 11.38 0.99 19.97
CA VAL A 446 11.30 1.73 18.69
C VAL A 446 12.68 1.83 18.04
N ILE A 447 13.71 2.13 18.83
CA ILE A 447 15.09 2.20 18.33
C ILE A 447 15.56 0.84 17.81
N ARG A 448 15.36 -0.20 18.60
CA ARG A 448 15.69 -1.57 18.20
C ARG A 448 14.99 -1.96 16.91
N ASP A 449 13.71 -1.68 16.82
CA ASP A 449 12.90 -2.04 15.66
C ASP A 449 13.30 -1.26 14.42
N SER A 450 13.61 0.02 14.55
CA SER A 450 14.17 0.85 13.47
C SER A 450 15.49 0.28 12.96
N PHE A 451 16.41 -0.09 13.87
CA PHE A 451 17.69 -0.68 13.53
C PHE A 451 17.51 -2.00 12.75
N PHE A 452 16.70 -2.93 13.28
CA PHE A 452 16.47 -4.22 12.61
C PHE A 452 15.69 -4.07 11.31
N THR A 453 14.75 -3.14 11.21
CA THR A 453 14.07 -2.82 9.95
C THR A 453 15.09 -2.40 8.89
N GLN A 454 16.01 -1.51 9.21
CA GLN A 454 17.03 -1.05 8.28
C GLN A 454 17.98 -2.19 7.85
N LEU A 455 18.33 -3.10 8.76
CA LEU A 455 19.13 -4.29 8.42
C LEU A 455 18.35 -5.24 7.48
N GLY A 456 17.06 -5.43 7.74
CA GLY A 456 16.18 -6.23 6.88
C GLY A 456 16.07 -5.64 5.48
N VAL A 457 15.84 -4.34 5.39
CA VAL A 457 15.80 -3.60 4.11
C VAL A 457 17.13 -3.71 3.36
N ARG A 458 18.26 -3.55 4.06
CA ARG A 458 19.60 -3.74 3.47
C ARG A 458 19.74 -5.12 2.82
N LYS A 459 19.29 -6.17 3.50
CA LYS A 459 19.36 -7.54 2.98
C LYS A 459 18.47 -7.68 1.74
N ALA A 460 17.23 -7.18 1.82
CA ALA A 460 16.26 -7.25 0.73
C ALA A 460 16.75 -6.58 -0.55
N TYR A 461 17.29 -5.36 -0.43
CA TYR A 461 17.79 -4.64 -1.60
C TYR A 461 19.02 -5.28 -2.24
N ARG A 462 19.94 -5.82 -1.43
CA ARG A 462 21.07 -6.57 -1.99
C ARG A 462 20.59 -7.73 -2.84
N GLN A 463 19.67 -8.53 -2.32
CA GLN A 463 19.10 -9.66 -3.05
C GLN A 463 18.34 -9.21 -4.31
N LEU A 464 17.58 -8.12 -4.21
CA LEU A 464 16.81 -7.58 -5.34
C LEU A 464 17.72 -7.17 -6.50
N TYR A 465 18.74 -6.34 -6.25
CA TYR A 465 19.63 -5.86 -7.31
C TYR A 465 20.64 -6.90 -7.82
N GLU A 466 20.84 -8.01 -7.10
CA GLU A 466 21.57 -9.18 -7.61
C GLU A 466 20.73 -10.02 -8.60
N GLN A 467 19.39 -9.93 -8.53
CA GLN A 467 18.48 -10.74 -9.33
C GLN A 467 17.87 -9.99 -10.54
N ILE A 468 17.73 -8.68 -10.44
CA ILE A 468 17.17 -7.88 -11.54
C ILE A 468 18.23 -7.67 -12.62
N PRO A 469 17.95 -8.05 -13.87
CA PRO A 469 18.85 -7.76 -14.97
C PRO A 469 18.95 -6.25 -15.20
N ARG A 470 20.18 -5.76 -15.41
CA ARG A 470 20.40 -4.37 -15.78
C ARG A 470 19.64 -4.06 -17.06
N PRO A 471 18.84 -2.96 -17.12
CA PRO A 471 18.12 -2.62 -18.34
C PRO A 471 19.11 -2.41 -19.48
N SER A 472 18.82 -2.98 -20.65
CA SER A 472 19.58 -2.67 -21.88
C SER A 472 19.19 -1.27 -22.36
N SER A 473 20.15 -0.55 -22.94
CA SER A 473 19.89 0.72 -23.63
C SER A 473 18.85 0.49 -24.73
N ALA A 474 17.66 1.04 -24.51
CA ALA A 474 16.57 1.05 -25.49
C ALA A 474 16.59 2.34 -26.32
#